data_9abfbc3c2c43aae5cc47b94090976d6d
#
_entry.id   9abfbc3c2c43aae5cc47b94090976d6d
#
_cell.length_a   1.000
_cell.length_b   1.000
_cell.length_c   1.000
_cell.angle_alpha   90.00
_cell.angle_beta   90.00
_cell.angle_gamma   90.00
#
_symmetry.space_group_name_H-M   'P 1'
#
loop_
_entity.id
_entity.type
_entity.pdbx_description
1 polymer ?
#
loop_
_entity_poly.entity_id
_entity_poly.type
_entity_poly.pdbx_seq_one_letter_code
_entity_poly.pdbx_strand_id
1 'polypeptide(L)'
;MNMLKHILFLTLVFTGVRSIAQKTMGEGILVYNITVETSSKVPKMADMFDGATTTVYLKTDQSRSEMVSGLGSEVTILDGRTGGGVILKDYSGQKLMITLTKEDLAKKNRKYDDITFELTNETKVIYGYTCKKAIAHLKDGSSFVVYYTTELNTVDKDYDYQFKKLPGLALQYEGQTKNMKFKYTISKISFENVPASKFEVPKSGYRVLSYGETNK
;
A
#
# COMPACT_ATOMS: atom_id res chain seq x y z
N MET A 1 -21.38 -42.19 62.18
CA MET A 1 -21.01 -42.75 60.85
C MET A 1 -21.26 -41.61 59.82
N ASN A 2 -20.28 -40.72 59.70
CA ASN A 2 -20.41 -39.46 58.95
C ASN A 2 -19.75 -39.61 57.59
N MET A 3 -20.55 -39.59 56.56
CA MET A 3 -20.07 -39.51 55.19
C MET A 3 -19.74 -38.05 54.88
N LEU A 4 -18.45 -37.72 54.76
CA LEU A 4 -17.93 -36.41 54.36
C LEU A 4 -17.99 -36.33 52.84
N LYS A 5 -18.92 -35.52 52.30
CA LYS A 5 -19.05 -35.25 50.85
C LYS A 5 -17.95 -34.26 50.46
N HIS A 6 -16.99 -34.70 49.69
CA HIS A 6 -16.00 -33.81 49.05
C HIS A 6 -16.64 -33.19 47.80
N ILE A 7 -16.97 -31.90 47.87
CA ILE A 7 -17.35 -31.10 46.72
C ILE A 7 -16.09 -30.60 46.09
N LEU A 8 -15.72 -31.20 44.97
CA LEU A 8 -14.61 -30.75 44.12
C LEU A 8 -15.10 -29.56 43.32
N PHE A 9 -14.69 -28.33 43.68
CA PHE A 9 -14.98 -27.10 42.96
C PHE A 9 -14.02 -27.00 41.78
N LEU A 10 -14.44 -27.43 40.57
CA LEU A 10 -13.71 -27.30 39.34
C LEU A 10 -13.79 -25.86 38.83
N THR A 11 -12.83 -25.00 39.19
CA THR A 11 -12.70 -23.63 38.65
C THR A 11 -12.26 -23.71 37.20
N LEU A 12 -13.22 -23.55 36.29
CA LEU A 12 -12.98 -23.43 34.86
C LEU A 12 -12.36 -22.04 34.58
N VAL A 13 -11.03 -21.97 34.48
CA VAL A 13 -10.32 -20.75 34.06
C VAL A 13 -10.59 -20.55 32.57
N PHE A 14 -11.55 -19.71 32.25
CA PHE A 14 -11.79 -19.24 30.89
C PHE A 14 -10.63 -18.29 30.52
N THR A 15 -9.56 -18.80 29.94
CA THR A 15 -8.56 -17.98 29.24
C THR A 15 -9.22 -17.46 27.98
N GLY A 16 -9.76 -16.25 28.07
CA GLY A 16 -10.35 -15.56 26.92
C GLY A 16 -9.28 -15.33 25.87
N VAL A 17 -9.23 -16.18 24.85
CA VAL A 17 -8.47 -15.94 23.63
C VAL A 17 -9.10 -14.72 22.97
N ARG A 18 -8.44 -13.56 23.07
CA ARG A 18 -8.86 -12.37 22.31
C ARG A 18 -8.59 -12.68 20.85
N SER A 19 -9.59 -13.18 20.14
CA SER A 19 -9.60 -13.24 18.69
C SER A 19 -9.63 -11.79 18.18
N ILE A 20 -8.50 -11.28 17.73
CA ILE A 20 -8.45 -10.00 17.02
C ILE A 20 -9.07 -10.29 15.66
N ALA A 21 -10.35 -9.93 15.50
CA ALA A 21 -11.03 -10.05 14.22
C ALA A 21 -10.35 -9.12 13.21
N GLN A 22 -9.90 -9.68 12.08
CA GLN A 22 -9.34 -8.92 10.98
C GLN A 22 -10.42 -7.99 10.41
N LYS A 23 -10.15 -6.69 10.41
CA LYS A 23 -11.04 -5.69 9.80
C LYS A 23 -10.69 -5.53 8.31
N THR A 24 -11.67 -5.75 7.44
CA THR A 24 -11.48 -5.61 5.99
C THR A 24 -12.03 -4.26 5.53
N MET A 25 -11.20 -3.51 4.81
CA MET A 25 -11.54 -2.21 4.22
C MET A 25 -12.04 -2.44 2.79
N GLY A 26 -13.35 -2.26 2.57
CA GLY A 26 -13.95 -2.22 1.24
C GLY A 26 -13.96 -0.81 0.67
N GLU A 27 -13.99 0.20 1.53
CA GLU A 27 -13.95 1.62 1.19
C GLU A 27 -13.17 2.36 2.27
N GLY A 28 -12.36 3.36 1.88
CA GLY A 28 -11.59 4.13 2.83
C GLY A 28 -10.39 4.86 2.23
N ILE A 29 -9.62 5.49 3.12
CA ILE A 29 -8.47 6.32 2.76
C ILE A 29 -7.25 5.90 3.58
N LEU A 30 -6.13 5.70 2.90
CA LEU A 30 -4.81 5.47 3.49
C LEU A 30 -3.90 6.64 3.10
N VAL A 31 -3.16 7.20 4.07
CA VAL A 31 -2.17 8.24 3.78
C VAL A 31 -0.81 7.79 4.28
N TYR A 32 0.18 7.84 3.40
CA TYR A 32 1.57 7.54 3.72
C TYR A 32 2.42 8.80 3.60
N ASN A 33 3.25 9.05 4.60
CA ASN A 33 4.33 10.02 4.50
C ASN A 33 5.56 9.33 3.89
N ILE A 34 6.28 10.07 3.05
CA ILE A 34 7.49 9.59 2.38
C ILE A 34 8.69 10.30 2.98
N THR A 35 9.69 9.54 3.40
CA THR A 35 11.02 10.04 3.72
C THR A 35 12.04 9.45 2.75
N VAL A 36 13.08 10.21 2.41
CA VAL A 36 14.08 9.80 1.43
C VAL A 36 15.45 9.72 2.07
N GLU A 37 16.09 8.56 1.91
CA GLU A 37 17.49 8.37 2.25
C GLU A 37 18.32 8.37 0.95
N THR A 38 19.37 9.14 0.89
CA THR A 38 20.28 9.21 -0.26
C THR A 38 21.73 9.16 0.18
N SER A 39 22.55 8.48 -0.59
CA SER A 39 24.00 8.51 -0.44
C SER A 39 24.66 9.67 -1.18
N SER A 40 23.89 10.47 -1.91
CA SER A 40 24.41 11.61 -2.66
C SER A 40 24.83 12.75 -1.73
N LYS A 41 26.00 13.33 -1.99
CA LYS A 41 26.49 14.52 -1.29
C LYS A 41 25.74 15.80 -1.68
N VAL A 42 24.96 15.78 -2.77
CA VAL A 42 24.14 16.89 -3.26
C VAL A 42 22.73 16.35 -3.53
N PRO A 43 21.88 16.26 -2.51
CA PRO A 43 20.62 15.52 -2.56
C PRO A 43 19.46 16.27 -3.21
N LYS A 44 19.67 17.24 -4.11
CA LYS A 44 18.61 18.11 -4.69
C LYS A 44 17.34 17.36 -5.13
N MET A 45 17.47 16.16 -5.69
CA MET A 45 16.32 15.38 -6.12
C MET A 45 15.66 14.65 -4.92
N ALA A 46 16.43 14.23 -3.93
CA ALA A 46 15.92 13.65 -2.70
C ALA A 46 15.09 14.68 -1.92
N ASP A 47 15.58 15.93 -1.82
CA ASP A 47 14.87 17.00 -1.12
C ASP A 47 13.50 17.30 -1.73
N MET A 48 13.32 17.08 -3.04
CA MET A 48 12.04 17.29 -3.73
C MET A 48 11.01 16.21 -3.40
N PHE A 49 11.44 15.03 -2.96
CA PHE A 49 10.58 13.92 -2.55
C PHE A 49 10.47 13.75 -1.04
N ASP A 50 11.40 14.31 -0.27
CA ASP A 50 11.32 14.25 1.19
C ASP A 50 10.13 15.07 1.68
N GLY A 51 9.35 14.49 2.60
CA GLY A 51 8.09 15.06 3.05
C GLY A 51 6.93 14.92 2.05
N ALA A 52 7.14 14.26 0.89
CA ALA A 52 6.04 13.91 0.00
C ALA A 52 5.02 13.00 0.69
N THR A 53 3.80 13.00 0.17
CA THR A 53 2.72 12.14 0.67
C THR A 53 2.14 11.30 -0.44
N THR A 54 1.69 10.09 -0.10
CA THR A 54 0.85 9.28 -0.98
C THR A 54 -0.49 9.05 -0.29
N THR A 55 -1.58 9.49 -0.93
CA THR A 55 -2.95 9.23 -0.49
C THR A 55 -3.58 8.17 -1.38
N VAL A 56 -4.06 7.08 -0.77
CA VAL A 56 -4.76 6.00 -1.46
C VAL A 56 -6.23 6.07 -1.09
N TYR A 57 -7.08 6.22 -2.07
CA TYR A 57 -8.53 6.13 -1.96
C TYR A 57 -8.94 4.76 -2.47
N LEU A 58 -9.70 4.02 -1.66
CA LEU A 58 -10.17 2.67 -1.97
C LEU A 58 -11.69 2.66 -2.04
N LYS A 59 -12.21 1.97 -3.03
CA LYS A 59 -13.61 1.60 -3.17
C LYS A 59 -13.65 0.23 -3.83
N THR A 60 -14.55 -0.65 -3.44
CA THR A 60 -14.60 -2.11 -3.71
C THR A 60 -13.92 -2.59 -5.00
N ASP A 61 -14.11 -1.87 -6.09
CA ASP A 61 -13.62 -2.21 -7.44
C ASP A 61 -12.80 -1.07 -8.09
N GLN A 62 -12.49 -0.01 -7.37
CA GLN A 62 -11.73 1.12 -7.85
C GLN A 62 -10.70 1.58 -6.81
N SER A 63 -9.56 1.99 -7.28
CA SER A 63 -8.54 2.63 -6.44
C SER A 63 -7.96 3.86 -7.11
N ARG A 64 -7.58 4.84 -6.28
CA ARG A 64 -6.82 6.02 -6.67
C ARG A 64 -5.65 6.17 -5.72
N SER A 65 -4.45 6.16 -6.25
CA SER A 65 -3.23 6.51 -5.52
C SER A 65 -2.72 7.85 -6.02
N GLU A 66 -2.53 8.80 -5.13
CA GLU A 66 -2.11 10.17 -5.43
C GLU A 66 -0.86 10.51 -4.63
N MET A 67 0.28 10.63 -5.30
CA MET A 67 1.53 11.10 -4.74
C MET A 67 1.67 12.60 -5.01
N VAL A 68 1.94 13.38 -3.96
CA VAL A 68 2.23 14.83 -4.03
C VAL A 68 3.61 15.06 -3.46
N SER A 69 4.45 15.78 -4.21
CA SER A 69 5.83 16.10 -3.86
C SER A 69 6.19 17.53 -4.27
N GLY A 70 7.38 17.98 -3.95
CA GLY A 70 7.90 19.27 -4.42
C GLY A 70 8.06 19.38 -5.95
N LEU A 71 8.06 18.26 -6.67
CA LEU A 71 8.08 18.22 -8.16
C LEU A 71 6.71 18.39 -8.78
N GLY A 72 5.63 18.12 -8.05
CA GLY A 72 4.26 18.07 -8.54
C GLY A 72 3.53 16.82 -8.08
N SER A 73 2.59 16.32 -8.88
CA SER A 73 1.77 15.17 -8.52
C SER A 73 1.76 14.06 -9.57
N GLU A 74 1.63 12.83 -9.09
CA GLU A 74 1.34 11.65 -9.91
C GLU A 74 0.12 10.94 -9.31
N VAL A 75 -0.87 10.68 -10.16
CA VAL A 75 -2.10 9.99 -9.76
C VAL A 75 -2.28 8.75 -10.61
N THR A 76 -2.48 7.60 -9.98
CA THR A 76 -2.89 6.37 -10.65
C THR A 76 -4.32 6.06 -10.26
N ILE A 77 -5.22 5.94 -11.25
CA ILE A 77 -6.60 5.50 -11.05
C ILE A 77 -6.75 4.14 -11.73
N LEU A 78 -7.18 3.13 -10.96
CA LEU A 78 -7.43 1.78 -11.46
C LEU A 78 -8.94 1.47 -11.36
N ASP A 79 -9.46 0.77 -12.35
CA ASP A 79 -10.84 0.26 -12.37
C ASP A 79 -10.80 -1.27 -12.53
N GLY A 80 -11.05 -1.98 -11.43
CA GLY A 80 -11.03 -3.45 -11.40
C GLY A 80 -12.10 -4.10 -12.28
N ARG A 81 -13.19 -3.38 -12.63
CA ARG A 81 -14.25 -3.87 -13.54
C ARG A 81 -13.74 -3.99 -14.97
N THR A 82 -12.92 -3.05 -15.42
CA THR A 82 -12.30 -3.05 -16.76
C THR A 82 -10.92 -3.72 -16.75
N GLY A 83 -10.29 -3.80 -15.59
CA GLY A 83 -8.91 -4.23 -15.42
C GLY A 83 -7.90 -3.21 -15.95
N GLY A 84 -8.33 -2.01 -16.32
CA GLY A 84 -7.48 -0.93 -16.85
C GLY A 84 -7.36 0.25 -15.89
N GLY A 85 -6.82 1.36 -16.40
CA GLY A 85 -6.67 2.57 -15.61
C GLY A 85 -5.99 3.70 -16.35
N VAL A 86 -5.61 4.72 -15.58
CA VAL A 86 -4.83 5.87 -16.10
C VAL A 86 -3.77 6.29 -15.08
N ILE A 87 -2.66 6.82 -15.58
CA ILE A 87 -1.70 7.57 -14.77
C ILE A 87 -1.77 9.04 -15.22
N LEU A 88 -2.02 9.93 -14.29
CA LEU A 88 -1.97 11.37 -14.50
C LEU A 88 -0.70 11.91 -13.90
N LYS A 89 0.07 12.68 -14.64
CA LYS A 89 1.28 13.36 -14.17
C LYS A 89 1.12 14.87 -14.36
N ASP A 90 1.41 15.61 -13.31
CA ASP A 90 1.47 17.08 -13.34
C ASP A 90 2.80 17.51 -12.74
N TYR A 91 3.80 17.65 -13.59
CA TYR A 91 5.15 18.02 -13.21
C TYR A 91 5.59 19.28 -13.95
N SER A 92 5.93 20.32 -13.22
CA SER A 92 6.45 21.57 -13.80
C SER A 92 5.53 22.18 -14.89
N GLY A 93 4.19 22.06 -14.70
CA GLY A 93 3.20 22.57 -15.64
C GLY A 93 2.93 21.66 -16.85
N GLN A 94 3.60 20.53 -16.97
CA GLN A 94 3.32 19.52 -18.00
C GLN A 94 2.31 18.50 -17.47
N LYS A 95 1.15 18.43 -18.13
CA LYS A 95 0.07 17.50 -17.77
C LYS A 95 0.00 16.35 -18.75
N LEU A 96 0.34 15.15 -18.30
CA LEU A 96 0.30 13.92 -19.09
C LEU A 96 -0.72 12.95 -18.52
N MET A 97 -1.53 12.35 -19.41
CA MET A 97 -2.41 11.24 -19.08
C MET A 97 -1.92 10.01 -19.84
N ILE A 98 -1.54 8.96 -19.13
CA ILE A 98 -1.09 7.69 -19.71
C ILE A 98 -2.22 6.69 -19.52
N THR A 99 -2.81 6.20 -20.61
CA THR A 99 -3.84 5.19 -20.57
C THR A 99 -3.22 3.80 -20.37
N LEU A 100 -3.84 2.99 -19.53
CA LEU A 100 -3.39 1.64 -19.19
C LEU A 100 -4.47 0.62 -19.55
N THR A 101 -4.17 -0.30 -20.44
CA THR A 101 -4.97 -1.50 -20.65
C THR A 101 -4.67 -2.53 -19.56
N LYS A 102 -5.42 -3.60 -19.50
CA LYS A 102 -5.16 -4.75 -18.63
C LYS A 102 -3.77 -5.36 -18.90
N GLU A 103 -3.40 -5.46 -20.16
CA GLU A 103 -2.09 -5.95 -20.60
C GLU A 103 -0.95 -5.01 -20.19
N ASP A 104 -1.19 -3.68 -20.22
CA ASP A 104 -0.21 -2.70 -19.79
C ASP A 104 0.01 -2.77 -18.27
N LEU A 105 -1.05 -2.96 -17.50
CA LEU A 105 -0.95 -3.19 -16.05
C LEU A 105 -0.20 -4.49 -15.74
N ALA A 106 -0.46 -5.57 -16.46
CA ALA A 106 0.27 -6.80 -16.31
C ALA A 106 1.78 -6.61 -16.62
N LYS A 107 2.12 -5.89 -17.70
CA LYS A 107 3.52 -5.56 -18.01
C LYS A 107 4.17 -4.72 -16.92
N LYS A 108 3.49 -3.67 -16.44
CA LYS A 108 3.96 -2.78 -15.37
C LYS A 108 4.23 -3.55 -14.08
N ASN A 109 3.38 -4.51 -13.74
CA ASN A 109 3.42 -5.26 -12.49
C ASN A 109 4.30 -6.52 -12.57
N ARG A 110 4.76 -6.93 -13.78
CA ARG A 110 5.52 -8.17 -14.02
C ARG A 110 6.68 -8.39 -13.06
N LYS A 111 7.37 -7.33 -12.63
CA LYS A 111 8.48 -7.43 -11.67
C LYS A 111 8.07 -7.97 -10.30
N TYR A 112 6.77 -7.96 -9.99
CA TYR A 112 6.20 -8.43 -8.71
C TYR A 112 5.49 -9.79 -8.84
N ASP A 113 5.37 -10.40 -10.04
CA ASP A 113 4.61 -11.65 -10.24
C ASP A 113 5.12 -12.77 -9.33
N ASP A 114 6.43 -12.93 -9.22
CA ASP A 114 7.10 -13.96 -8.44
C ASP A 114 7.60 -13.45 -7.07
N ILE A 115 7.09 -12.30 -6.60
CA ILE A 115 7.47 -11.76 -5.29
C ILE A 115 7.12 -12.76 -4.19
N THR A 116 8.07 -12.98 -3.29
CA THR A 116 7.90 -13.78 -2.08
C THR A 116 8.16 -12.94 -0.84
N PHE A 117 7.55 -13.31 0.29
CA PHE A 117 7.73 -12.63 1.56
C PHE A 117 8.30 -13.60 2.59
N GLU A 118 9.52 -13.34 3.05
CA GLU A 118 10.12 -13.99 4.20
C GLU A 118 9.57 -13.31 5.46
N LEU A 119 8.72 -14.04 6.19
CA LEU A 119 8.10 -13.53 7.42
C LEU A 119 9.07 -13.68 8.58
N THR A 120 9.30 -12.61 9.34
CA THR A 120 10.18 -12.62 10.52
C THR A 120 9.39 -12.53 11.83
N ASN A 121 10.07 -12.77 12.95
CA ASN A 121 9.47 -12.61 14.29
C ASN A 121 9.60 -11.16 14.82
N GLU A 122 10.25 -10.27 14.08
CA GLU A 122 10.39 -8.87 14.49
C GLU A 122 9.04 -8.17 14.39
N THR A 123 8.68 -7.45 15.43
CA THR A 123 7.44 -6.67 15.49
C THR A 123 7.71 -5.25 15.94
N LYS A 124 6.85 -4.34 15.55
CA LYS A 124 6.79 -2.97 16.08
C LYS A 124 5.37 -2.42 15.99
N VAL A 125 5.08 -1.40 16.79
CA VAL A 125 3.80 -0.69 16.70
C VAL A 125 3.91 0.46 15.70
N ILE A 126 3.00 0.50 14.72
CA ILE A 126 2.86 1.59 13.74
C ILE A 126 1.40 1.99 13.70
N TYR A 127 1.12 3.28 13.89
CA TYR A 127 -0.24 3.83 13.89
C TYR A 127 -1.22 3.07 14.81
N GLY A 128 -0.73 2.60 15.97
CA GLY A 128 -1.52 1.85 16.95
C GLY A 128 -1.72 0.37 16.66
N TYR A 129 -1.23 -0.15 15.52
CA TYR A 129 -1.32 -1.56 15.13
C TYR A 129 -0.02 -2.29 15.39
N THR A 130 -0.11 -3.54 15.86
CA THR A 130 1.05 -4.42 15.95
C THR A 130 1.41 -4.93 14.54
N CYS A 131 2.56 -4.51 14.04
CA CYS A 131 3.06 -4.89 12.73
C CYS A 131 4.18 -5.92 12.83
N LYS A 132 4.13 -6.91 11.94
CA LYS A 132 5.19 -7.88 11.72
C LYS A 132 6.09 -7.42 10.58
N LYS A 133 7.38 -7.68 10.67
CA LYS A 133 8.32 -7.44 9.59
C LYS A 133 8.31 -8.61 8.61
N ALA A 134 8.36 -8.29 7.34
CA ALA A 134 8.69 -9.23 6.29
C ALA A 134 9.77 -8.63 5.36
N ILE A 135 10.52 -9.50 4.71
CA ILE A 135 11.47 -9.13 3.66
C ILE A 135 10.87 -9.61 2.34
N ALA A 136 10.60 -8.67 1.46
CA ALA A 136 10.14 -8.96 0.11
C ALA A 136 11.34 -9.28 -0.77
N HIS A 137 11.28 -10.38 -1.51
CA HIS A 137 12.30 -10.81 -2.46
C HIS A 137 11.71 -10.80 -3.88
N LEU A 138 12.35 -10.10 -4.80
CA LEU A 138 11.97 -10.03 -6.20
C LEU A 138 12.81 -10.99 -7.04
N LYS A 139 12.32 -11.31 -8.23
CA LYS A 139 12.98 -12.23 -9.17
C LYS A 139 14.35 -11.74 -9.65
N ASP A 140 14.56 -10.42 -9.69
CA ASP A 140 15.84 -9.81 -10.06
C ASP A 140 16.90 -9.83 -8.96
N GLY A 141 16.60 -10.46 -7.80
CA GLY A 141 17.46 -10.54 -6.64
C GLY A 141 17.38 -9.32 -5.71
N SER A 142 16.65 -8.29 -6.09
CA SER A 142 16.42 -7.15 -5.18
C SER A 142 15.48 -7.52 -4.04
N SER A 143 15.61 -6.82 -2.92
CA SER A 143 14.76 -7.02 -1.73
C SER A 143 14.45 -5.70 -1.05
N PHE A 144 13.34 -5.66 -0.32
CA PHE A 144 12.98 -4.52 0.51
C PHE A 144 12.23 -4.96 1.76
N VAL A 145 12.25 -4.11 2.79
CA VAL A 145 11.58 -4.37 4.07
C VAL A 145 10.15 -3.84 4.02
N VAL A 146 9.21 -4.63 4.55
CA VAL A 146 7.83 -4.23 4.79
C VAL A 146 7.39 -4.60 6.21
N TYR A 147 6.68 -3.68 6.87
CA TYR A 147 5.97 -3.93 8.12
C TYR A 147 4.47 -3.89 7.83
N TYR A 148 3.79 -4.97 8.14
CA TYR A 148 2.37 -5.15 7.88
C TYR A 148 1.62 -5.60 9.13
N THR A 149 0.34 -5.27 9.20
CA THR A 149 -0.54 -5.78 10.24
C THR A 149 -1.54 -6.78 9.68
N THR A 150 -1.79 -7.86 10.42
CA THR A 150 -2.83 -8.83 10.10
C THR A 150 -4.21 -8.42 10.63
N GLU A 151 -4.28 -7.34 11.42
CA GLU A 151 -5.53 -6.78 11.96
C GLU A 151 -6.36 -6.06 10.88
N LEU A 152 -5.70 -5.62 9.80
CA LEU A 152 -6.32 -4.92 8.68
C LEU A 152 -6.05 -5.64 7.37
N ASN A 153 -7.03 -5.60 6.46
CA ASN A 153 -6.90 -6.04 5.08
C ASN A 153 -7.73 -5.13 4.17
N THR A 154 -7.54 -5.24 2.86
CA THR A 154 -8.36 -4.57 1.84
C THR A 154 -9.12 -5.59 1.01
N VAL A 155 -10.31 -5.24 0.52
CA VAL A 155 -11.07 -6.07 -0.42
C VAL A 155 -10.33 -6.16 -1.75
N ASP A 156 -10.01 -5.00 -2.32
CA ASP A 156 -9.15 -4.92 -3.50
C ASP A 156 -7.68 -5.01 -3.08
N LYS A 157 -6.99 -6.07 -3.46
CA LYS A 157 -5.55 -6.25 -3.24
C LYS A 157 -4.72 -5.80 -4.43
N ASP A 158 -5.35 -5.56 -5.58
CA ASP A 158 -4.65 -5.15 -6.79
C ASP A 158 -4.34 -3.64 -6.80
N TYR A 159 -4.90 -2.87 -5.86
CA TYR A 159 -4.60 -1.44 -5.70
C TYR A 159 -3.10 -1.19 -5.48
N ASP A 160 -2.42 -2.12 -4.81
CA ASP A 160 -0.96 -2.14 -4.67
C ASP A 160 -0.45 -3.57 -4.88
N TYR A 161 -0.26 -3.90 -6.16
CA TYR A 161 0.03 -5.26 -6.63
C TYR A 161 1.24 -5.90 -5.95
N GLN A 162 2.24 -5.10 -5.57
CA GLN A 162 3.44 -5.59 -4.87
C GLN A 162 3.12 -6.26 -3.53
N PHE A 163 2.01 -5.92 -2.89
CA PHE A 163 1.59 -6.48 -1.59
C PHE A 163 0.45 -7.47 -1.70
N LYS A 164 0.02 -7.86 -2.90
CA LYS A 164 -1.12 -8.76 -3.12
C LYS A 164 -1.00 -10.09 -2.34
N LYS A 165 0.23 -10.63 -2.21
CA LYS A 165 0.51 -11.87 -1.49
C LYS A 165 0.80 -11.68 0.01
N LEU A 166 0.82 -10.45 0.50
CA LEU A 166 1.07 -10.17 1.92
C LEU A 166 -0.19 -10.52 2.74
N PRO A 167 -0.06 -11.16 3.92
CA PRO A 167 -1.21 -11.59 4.72
C PRO A 167 -1.81 -10.47 5.57
N GLY A 168 -1.89 -9.25 5.04
CA GLY A 168 -2.44 -8.09 5.72
C GLY A 168 -2.09 -6.77 5.04
N LEU A 169 -2.35 -5.64 5.70
CA LEU A 169 -2.10 -4.31 5.18
C LEU A 169 -0.67 -3.84 5.50
N ALA A 170 0.08 -3.42 4.47
CA ALA A 170 1.40 -2.81 4.64
C ALA A 170 1.25 -1.41 5.26
N LEU A 171 1.83 -1.18 6.44
CA LEU A 171 1.79 0.11 7.13
C LEU A 171 3.10 0.90 7.02
N GLN A 172 4.22 0.21 6.77
CA GLN A 172 5.48 0.85 6.41
C GLN A 172 6.23 -0.06 5.44
N TYR A 173 6.81 0.53 4.41
CA TYR A 173 7.60 -0.23 3.44
C TYR A 173 8.67 0.64 2.79
N GLU A 174 9.65 -0.03 2.20
CA GLU A 174 10.74 0.61 1.48
C GLU A 174 10.51 0.49 -0.03
N GLY A 175 10.92 1.53 -0.75
CA GLY A 175 11.09 1.52 -2.18
C GLY A 175 12.51 1.97 -2.52
N GLN A 176 13.07 1.53 -3.63
CA GLN A 176 14.42 1.89 -4.02
C GLN A 176 14.49 2.24 -5.50
N THR A 177 15.23 3.31 -5.79
CA THR A 177 15.78 3.60 -7.11
C THR A 177 17.30 3.51 -7.03
N LYS A 178 18.00 3.67 -8.16
CA LYS A 178 19.47 3.51 -8.21
C LYS A 178 20.23 4.23 -7.09
N ASN A 179 19.81 5.43 -6.69
CA ASN A 179 20.55 6.30 -5.76
C ASN A 179 19.72 6.80 -4.58
N MET A 180 18.45 6.39 -4.46
CA MET A 180 17.54 6.85 -3.42
C MET A 180 16.75 5.68 -2.84
N LYS A 181 16.62 5.66 -1.53
CA LYS A 181 15.77 4.75 -0.79
C LYS A 181 14.60 5.55 -0.23
N PHE A 182 13.42 5.14 -0.59
CA PHE A 182 12.16 5.73 -0.12
C PHE A 182 11.61 4.89 1.01
N LYS A 183 11.10 5.54 2.03
CA LYS A 183 10.40 4.89 3.12
C LYS A 183 9.01 5.49 3.24
N TYR A 184 8.02 4.66 2.98
CA TYR A 184 6.60 4.98 3.12
C TYR A 184 6.14 4.57 4.51
N THR A 185 5.54 5.48 5.26
CA THR A 185 5.01 5.19 6.60
C THR A 185 3.58 5.71 6.70
N ILE A 186 2.65 4.84 7.08
CA ILE A 186 1.24 5.22 7.27
C ILE A 186 1.12 6.34 8.29
N SER A 187 0.36 7.38 7.95
CA SER A 187 0.07 8.54 8.80
C SER A 187 -1.43 8.74 9.03
N LYS A 188 -2.30 8.13 8.18
CA LYS A 188 -3.75 8.13 8.37
C LYS A 188 -4.36 6.85 7.83
N ILE A 189 -5.34 6.30 8.56
CA ILE A 189 -6.24 5.24 8.12
C ILE A 189 -7.65 5.73 8.42
N SER A 190 -8.51 5.83 7.39
CA SER A 190 -9.90 6.22 7.53
C SER A 190 -10.80 5.20 6.84
N PHE A 191 -11.92 4.86 7.47
CA PHE A 191 -12.96 4.00 6.93
C PHE A 191 -14.18 4.81 6.46
N GLU A 192 -13.98 6.09 6.19
CA GLU A 192 -14.99 6.98 5.66
C GLU A 192 -15.32 6.66 4.20
N ASN A 193 -16.54 6.99 3.79
CA ASN A 193 -16.95 6.86 2.40
C ASN A 193 -16.11 7.76 1.50
N VAL A 194 -15.73 7.22 0.34
CA VAL A 194 -14.96 7.93 -0.68
C VAL A 194 -15.90 8.39 -1.80
N PRO A 195 -16.03 9.70 -2.07
CA PRO A 195 -16.86 10.20 -3.16
C PRO A 195 -16.46 9.59 -4.51
N ALA A 196 -17.44 9.21 -5.34
CA ALA A 196 -17.19 8.62 -6.66
C ALA A 196 -16.36 9.56 -7.57
N SER A 197 -16.48 10.88 -7.37
CA SER A 197 -15.69 11.89 -8.10
C SER A 197 -14.18 11.75 -7.93
N LYS A 198 -13.71 11.05 -6.86
CA LYS A 198 -12.28 10.76 -6.69
C LYS A 198 -11.73 9.82 -7.77
N PHE A 199 -12.59 9.02 -8.39
CA PHE A 199 -12.19 8.04 -9.41
C PHE A 199 -12.49 8.50 -10.84
N GLU A 200 -13.00 9.72 -11.00
CA GLU A 200 -13.26 10.29 -12.32
C GLU A 200 -11.96 10.65 -13.04
N VAL A 201 -11.88 10.26 -14.30
CA VAL A 201 -10.76 10.59 -15.18
C VAL A 201 -11.03 11.94 -15.85
N PRO A 202 -10.11 12.92 -15.81
CA PRO A 202 -10.27 14.20 -16.47
C PRO A 202 -10.51 14.02 -17.98
N LYS A 203 -11.48 14.77 -18.53
CA LYS A 203 -11.84 14.71 -19.97
C LYS A 203 -10.99 15.64 -20.85
N SER A 204 -10.24 16.57 -20.25
CA SER A 204 -9.45 17.58 -20.96
C SER A 204 -8.29 18.08 -20.10
N GLY A 205 -7.41 18.90 -20.68
CA GLY A 205 -6.30 19.53 -19.97
C GLY A 205 -5.04 18.67 -19.86
N TYR A 206 -5.02 17.48 -20.44
CA TYR A 206 -3.88 16.57 -20.46
C TYR A 206 -3.48 16.19 -21.88
N ARG A 207 -2.18 16.07 -22.14
CA ARG A 207 -1.68 15.36 -23.31
C ARG A 207 -1.83 13.87 -23.04
N VAL A 208 -2.58 13.18 -23.91
CA VAL A 208 -2.85 11.73 -23.75
C VAL A 208 -1.81 10.93 -24.48
N LEU A 209 -1.28 9.91 -23.81
CA LEU A 209 -0.32 8.94 -24.33
C LEU A 209 -0.80 7.52 -24.00
N SER A 210 -0.47 6.56 -24.82
CA SER A 210 -0.56 5.15 -24.45
C SER A 210 0.66 4.75 -23.60
N TYR A 211 0.52 3.67 -22.81
CA TYR A 211 1.64 3.15 -22.01
C TYR A 211 2.84 2.74 -22.88
N GLY A 212 2.59 2.23 -24.09
CA GLY A 212 3.64 1.87 -25.03
C GLY A 212 4.48 3.07 -25.53
N GLU A 213 3.90 4.27 -25.61
CA GLU A 213 4.63 5.48 -26.01
C GLU A 213 5.56 6.02 -24.93
N THR A 214 5.32 5.69 -23.65
CA THR A 214 6.16 6.13 -22.53
C THR A 214 7.40 5.28 -22.30
N ASN A 215 7.53 4.13 -22.99
CA ASN A 215 8.61 3.16 -22.85
C ASN A 215 9.51 3.08 -24.11
N LYS A 216 9.46 4.08 -24.98
CA LYS A 216 10.32 4.21 -26.17
C LYS A 216 11.55 5.12 -25.87
#